data_b8ca3f77dbd73d9b9ba531c69a352971
#
_entry.id   b8ca3f77dbd73d9b9ba531c69a352971
#
_cell.length_a   1.000
_cell.length_b   1.000
_cell.length_c   1.000
_cell.angle_alpha   90.00
_cell.angle_beta   90.00
_cell.angle_gamma   90.00
#
_symmetry.space_group_name_H-M   'P 1'
#
loop_
_entity.id
_entity.type
_entity.pdbx_description
1 polymer ?
#
loop_
_entity_poly.entity_id
_entity_poly.type
_entity_poly.pdbx_seq_one_letter_code
_entity_poly.pdbx_strand_id
1 'polypeptide(L)'
;MSHLVVFDTNVLVSYLFPVKKITAVRLAVDKIMSRQAVPVFTETTMKEYIGVLKRAKFHFPREKVDALLDLILTKGLLAETVSTNVPFIDPSDKPFYEAALSSGAWLVTGNKRHYPEEPFIVSPREYIERAGL
;
A
#
# COMPACT_ATOMS: atom_id res chain seq x y z
N MET A 1 -12.09 4.14 -14.77
CA MET A 1 -11.06 3.16 -15.11
C MET A 1 -10.25 2.79 -13.89
N SER A 2 -10.07 1.52 -13.62
CA SER A 2 -9.29 1.07 -12.47
C SER A 2 -7.82 0.93 -12.83
N HIS A 3 -6.95 1.02 -11.81
CA HIS A 3 -5.52 0.79 -11.98
C HIS A 3 -4.99 0.01 -10.78
N LEU A 4 -3.88 -0.67 -11.00
CA LEU A 4 -3.24 -1.52 -9.99
C LEU A 4 -2.37 -0.66 -9.07
N VAL A 5 -2.45 -0.90 -7.77
CA VAL A 5 -1.72 -0.12 -6.76
C VAL A 5 -1.18 -1.04 -5.68
N VAL A 6 0.10 -0.88 -5.36
CA VAL A 6 0.69 -1.48 -4.16
C VAL A 6 0.77 -0.38 -3.11
N PHE A 7 0.18 -0.61 -1.94
CA PHE A 7 0.29 0.32 -0.82
C PHE A 7 1.39 -0.15 0.13
N ASP A 8 2.37 0.72 0.39
CA ASP A 8 3.36 0.46 1.43
C ASP A 8 2.65 0.42 2.79
N THR A 9 3.15 -0.38 3.70
CA THR A 9 2.52 -0.56 5.02
C THR A 9 2.33 0.76 5.77
N ASN A 10 3.26 1.69 5.65
CA ASN A 10 3.15 2.99 6.33
C ASN A 10 1.92 3.78 5.88
N VAL A 11 1.47 3.60 4.64
CA VAL A 11 0.26 4.25 4.13
C VAL A 11 -0.98 3.68 4.85
N LEU A 12 -1.01 2.36 5.02
CA LEU A 12 -2.12 1.71 5.74
C LEU A 12 -2.13 2.07 7.23
N VAL A 13 -0.96 2.18 7.84
CA VAL A 13 -0.84 2.64 9.24
C VAL A 13 -1.42 4.05 9.36
N SER A 14 -1.03 4.96 8.48
CA SER A 14 -1.56 6.33 8.47
C SER A 14 -3.07 6.37 8.26
N TYR A 15 -3.57 5.49 7.41
CA TYR A 15 -5.01 5.41 7.13
C TYR A 15 -5.82 5.04 8.37
N LEU A 16 -5.28 4.15 9.21
CA LEU A 16 -5.99 3.67 10.39
C LEU A 16 -5.92 4.63 11.59
N PHE A 17 -4.98 5.59 11.59
CA PHE A 17 -4.97 6.59 12.65
C PHE A 17 -6.18 7.51 12.53
N PRO A 18 -6.90 7.76 13.64
CA PRO A 18 -8.06 8.62 13.59
C PRO A 18 -7.65 10.07 13.33
N VAL A 19 -8.18 10.65 12.26
CA VAL A 19 -7.98 12.07 11.92
C VAL A 19 -9.32 12.66 11.52
N LYS A 20 -9.51 13.94 11.83
CA LYS A 20 -10.78 14.61 11.57
C LYS A 20 -10.89 15.15 10.15
N LYS A 21 -9.77 15.49 9.53
CA LYS A 21 -9.75 16.04 8.17
C LYS A 21 -9.45 14.96 7.14
N ILE A 22 -9.90 15.19 5.91
CA ILE A 22 -9.62 14.31 4.79
C ILE A 22 -8.17 14.52 4.36
N THR A 23 -7.41 13.43 4.29
CA THR A 23 -6.01 13.44 3.90
C THR A 23 -5.83 12.76 2.54
N ALA A 24 -4.68 12.99 1.90
CA ALA A 24 -4.34 12.29 0.67
C ALA A 24 -4.27 10.77 0.88
N VAL A 25 -3.77 10.33 2.04
CA VAL A 25 -3.75 8.90 2.41
C VAL A 25 -5.17 8.34 2.39
N ARG A 26 -6.11 9.03 3.03
CA ARG A 26 -7.50 8.57 3.11
C ARG A 26 -8.13 8.48 1.71
N LEU A 27 -7.94 9.52 0.90
CA LEU A 27 -8.47 9.53 -0.45
C LEU A 27 -7.88 8.38 -1.29
N ALA A 28 -6.57 8.15 -1.17
CA ALA A 28 -5.91 7.09 -1.93
C ALA A 28 -6.44 5.70 -1.55
N VAL A 29 -6.52 5.40 -0.26
CA VAL A 29 -6.98 4.08 0.21
C VAL A 29 -8.48 3.89 -0.07
N ASP A 30 -9.28 4.94 0.08
CA ASP A 30 -10.71 4.86 -0.19
C ASP A 30 -11.02 4.55 -1.67
N LYS A 31 -10.07 4.74 -2.57
CA LYS A 31 -10.24 4.36 -3.99
C LYS A 31 -10.41 2.85 -4.17
N ILE A 32 -10.02 2.05 -3.18
CA ILE A 32 -10.29 0.61 -3.21
C ILE A 32 -11.81 0.37 -3.15
N MET A 33 -12.51 1.09 -2.29
CA MET A 33 -13.96 0.94 -2.14
C MET A 33 -14.71 1.30 -3.42
N SER A 34 -14.28 2.35 -4.11
CA SER A 34 -14.90 2.80 -5.35
C SER A 34 -14.46 1.99 -6.57
N ARG A 35 -13.57 1.01 -6.37
CA ARG A 35 -13.00 0.15 -7.43
C ARG A 35 -12.15 0.91 -8.45
N GLN A 36 -11.74 2.13 -8.14
CA GLN A 36 -10.78 2.86 -8.96
C GLN A 36 -9.36 2.35 -8.75
N ALA A 37 -9.07 1.84 -7.55
CA ALA A 37 -7.80 1.23 -7.23
C ALA A 37 -8.01 -0.26 -6.93
N VAL A 38 -7.20 -1.11 -7.59
CA VAL A 38 -7.16 -2.54 -7.30
C VAL A 38 -5.86 -2.78 -6.52
N PRO A 39 -5.95 -3.07 -5.21
CA PRO A 39 -4.72 -3.27 -4.43
C PRO A 39 -4.04 -4.57 -4.83
N VAL A 40 -2.75 -4.48 -5.09
CA VAL A 40 -1.92 -5.65 -5.43
C VAL A 40 -1.14 -6.03 -4.18
N PHE A 41 -1.14 -7.29 -3.87
CA PHE A 41 -0.39 -7.82 -2.74
C PHE A 41 0.27 -9.14 -3.11
N THR A 42 1.32 -9.49 -2.38
CA THR A 42 1.94 -10.81 -2.45
C THR A 42 1.75 -11.48 -1.10
N GLU A 43 2.07 -12.75 -1.02
CA GLU A 43 2.07 -13.46 0.26
C GLU A 43 2.96 -12.73 1.29
N THR A 44 4.13 -12.26 0.85
CA THR A 44 5.07 -11.55 1.73
C THR A 44 4.53 -10.20 2.19
N THR A 45 3.97 -9.39 1.27
CA THR A 45 3.44 -8.08 1.67
C THR A 45 2.23 -8.21 2.58
N MET A 46 1.39 -9.23 2.36
CA MET A 46 0.24 -9.46 3.23
C MET A 46 0.68 -9.85 4.65
N LYS A 47 1.71 -10.69 4.78
CA LYS A 47 2.27 -11.02 6.10
C LYS A 47 2.80 -9.78 6.81
N GLU A 48 3.44 -8.88 6.07
CA GLU A 48 3.92 -7.61 6.62
C GLU A 48 2.76 -6.73 7.09
N TYR A 49 1.70 -6.60 6.30
CA TYR A 49 0.51 -5.86 6.71
C TYR A 49 -0.06 -6.41 8.03
N ILE A 50 -0.28 -7.72 8.09
CA ILE A 50 -0.86 -8.36 9.27
C ILE A 50 0.04 -8.12 10.48
N GLY A 51 1.34 -8.33 10.33
CA GLY A 51 2.29 -8.20 11.43
C GLY A 51 2.37 -6.78 11.97
N VAL A 52 2.41 -5.77 11.10
CA VAL A 52 2.55 -4.38 11.50
C VAL A 52 1.24 -3.82 12.05
N LEU A 53 0.12 -4.05 11.36
CA LEU A 53 -1.15 -3.43 11.75
C LEU A 53 -1.70 -3.99 13.07
N LYS A 54 -1.27 -5.18 13.46
CA LYS A 54 -1.68 -5.81 14.72
C LYS A 54 -0.72 -5.52 15.88
N ARG A 55 0.29 -4.68 15.69
CA ARG A 55 1.20 -4.32 16.78
C ARG A 55 0.46 -3.57 17.88
N ALA A 56 0.69 -3.99 19.13
CA ALA A 56 0.02 -3.42 20.30
C ALA A 56 0.25 -1.92 20.44
N LYS A 57 1.41 -1.42 20.01
CA LYS A 57 1.75 0.02 20.15
C LYS A 57 0.82 0.94 19.39
N PHE A 58 0.14 0.47 18.36
CA PHE A 58 -0.78 1.30 17.58
C PHE A 58 -2.17 1.38 18.18
N HIS A 59 -2.57 0.39 18.97
CA HIS A 59 -3.91 0.33 19.56
C HIS A 59 -5.05 0.47 18.55
N PHE A 60 -4.83 0.01 17.32
CA PHE A 60 -5.89 0.05 16.32
C PHE A 60 -7.02 -0.93 16.69
N PRO A 61 -8.28 -0.52 16.59
CA PRO A 61 -9.39 -1.45 16.81
C PRO A 61 -9.29 -2.64 15.88
N ARG A 62 -9.44 -3.85 16.43
CA ARG A 62 -9.25 -5.07 15.66
C ARG A 62 -10.21 -5.16 14.48
N GLU A 63 -11.45 -4.73 14.66
CA GLU A 63 -12.47 -4.74 13.60
C GLU A 63 -12.05 -3.88 12.42
N LYS A 64 -11.39 -2.75 12.68
CA LYS A 64 -10.93 -1.86 11.61
C LYS A 64 -9.75 -2.45 10.86
N VAL A 65 -8.82 -3.08 11.57
CA VAL A 65 -7.69 -3.77 10.94
C VAL A 65 -8.19 -4.91 10.07
N ASP A 66 -9.06 -5.74 10.62
CA ASP A 66 -9.59 -6.89 9.90
C ASP A 66 -10.41 -6.45 8.68
N ALA A 67 -11.20 -5.39 8.80
CA ALA A 67 -11.98 -4.86 7.68
C ALA A 67 -11.07 -4.37 6.54
N LEU A 68 -9.98 -3.68 6.88
CA LEU A 68 -9.04 -3.20 5.87
C LEU A 68 -8.32 -4.37 5.18
N LEU A 69 -7.88 -5.36 5.95
CA LEU A 69 -7.20 -6.53 5.38
C LEU A 69 -8.17 -7.33 4.49
N ASP A 70 -9.41 -7.52 4.92
CA ASP A 70 -10.43 -8.20 4.13
C ASP A 70 -10.71 -7.45 2.83
N LEU A 71 -10.75 -6.12 2.88
CA LEU A 71 -10.95 -5.29 1.70
C LEU A 71 -9.84 -5.53 0.68
N ILE A 72 -8.59 -5.55 1.14
CA ILE A 72 -7.45 -5.80 0.26
C ILE A 72 -7.52 -7.22 -0.33
N LEU A 73 -7.85 -8.21 0.50
CA LEU A 73 -7.94 -9.59 0.04
C LEU A 73 -9.08 -9.81 -0.95
N THR A 74 -10.24 -9.20 -0.71
CA THR A 74 -11.43 -9.44 -1.54
C THR A 74 -11.48 -8.60 -2.79
N LYS A 75 -10.95 -7.37 -2.75
CA LYS A 75 -10.96 -6.45 -3.88
C LYS A 75 -9.64 -6.44 -4.64
N GLY A 76 -8.61 -7.07 -4.08
CA GLY A 76 -7.26 -7.00 -4.59
C GLY A 76 -6.88 -8.15 -5.49
N LEU A 77 -5.64 -8.11 -5.94
CA LEU A 77 -5.05 -9.08 -6.83
C LEU A 77 -3.78 -9.64 -6.19
N LEU A 78 -3.73 -10.96 -6.04
CA LEU A 78 -2.52 -11.64 -5.57
C LEU A 78 -1.52 -11.72 -6.71
N ALA A 79 -0.35 -11.13 -6.53
CA ALA A 79 0.75 -11.19 -7.48
C ALA A 79 1.79 -12.20 -7.03
N GLU A 80 2.54 -12.73 -7.98
CA GLU A 80 3.65 -13.62 -7.67
C GLU A 80 4.83 -12.81 -7.13
N THR A 81 5.57 -13.43 -6.22
CA THR A 81 6.80 -12.84 -5.69
C THR A 81 7.91 -12.98 -6.72
N VAL A 82 8.58 -11.87 -7.04
CA VAL A 82 9.78 -11.87 -7.87
C VAL A 82 10.92 -11.30 -7.05
N SER A 83 12.15 -11.73 -7.36
CA SER A 83 13.34 -11.24 -6.69
C SER A 83 14.07 -10.23 -7.57
N THR A 84 14.58 -9.17 -6.95
CA THR A 84 15.46 -8.21 -7.61
C THR A 84 16.78 -8.12 -6.86
N ASN A 85 17.82 -7.65 -7.55
CA ASN A 85 19.12 -7.39 -6.94
C ASN A 85 19.29 -5.94 -6.49
N VAL A 86 18.23 -5.16 -6.52
CA VAL A 86 18.27 -3.76 -6.13
C VAL A 86 18.51 -3.66 -4.62
N PRO A 87 19.55 -2.94 -4.17
CA PRO A 87 19.80 -2.79 -2.74
C PRO A 87 18.80 -1.85 -2.10
N PHE A 88 18.39 -2.15 -0.86
CA PHE A 88 17.46 -1.34 -0.11
C PHE A 88 18.08 -0.92 1.23
N ILE A 89 17.76 0.31 1.65
CA ILE A 89 18.14 0.82 2.96
C ILE A 89 17.46 -0.04 4.04
N ASP A 90 16.18 -0.31 3.86
CA ASP A 90 15.40 -1.19 4.72
C ASP A 90 14.94 -2.40 3.90
N PRO A 91 15.43 -3.61 4.20
CA PRO A 91 15.01 -4.79 3.46
C PRO A 91 13.51 -5.08 3.51
N SER A 92 12.80 -4.58 4.52
CA SER A 92 11.36 -4.79 4.62
C SER A 92 10.57 -4.03 3.55
N ASP A 93 11.17 -3.04 2.90
CA ASP A 93 10.53 -2.29 1.82
C ASP A 93 10.61 -3.01 0.48
N LYS A 94 11.57 -3.90 0.33
CA LYS A 94 11.83 -4.58 -0.94
C LYS A 94 10.65 -5.38 -1.49
N PRO A 95 9.88 -6.12 -0.68
CA PRO A 95 8.73 -6.87 -1.19
C PRO A 95 7.68 -5.99 -1.87
N PHE A 96 7.49 -4.75 -1.43
CA PHE A 96 6.55 -3.82 -2.05
C PHE A 96 7.03 -3.38 -3.42
N TYR A 97 8.30 -3.09 -3.53
CA TYR A 97 8.94 -2.75 -4.80
C TYR A 97 8.80 -3.92 -5.80
N GLU A 98 9.10 -5.12 -5.34
CA GLU A 98 9.01 -6.32 -6.17
C GLU A 98 7.58 -6.59 -6.63
N ALA A 99 6.59 -6.38 -5.75
CA ALA A 99 5.19 -6.55 -6.10
C ALA A 99 4.76 -5.54 -7.20
N ALA A 100 5.22 -4.30 -7.09
CA ALA A 100 4.92 -3.29 -8.09
C ALA A 100 5.57 -3.61 -9.44
N LEU A 101 6.84 -4.06 -9.43
CA LEU A 101 7.54 -4.43 -10.64
C LEU A 101 6.83 -5.59 -11.37
N SER A 102 6.46 -6.64 -10.64
CA SER A 102 5.89 -7.83 -11.26
C SER A 102 4.49 -7.61 -11.82
N SER A 103 3.74 -6.68 -11.24
CA SER A 103 2.34 -6.45 -11.62
C SER A 103 2.16 -5.23 -12.53
N GLY A 104 3.17 -4.38 -12.65
CA GLY A 104 3.03 -3.11 -13.36
C GLY A 104 2.20 -2.09 -12.57
N ALA A 105 2.10 -2.27 -11.26
CA ALA A 105 1.30 -1.41 -10.39
C ALA A 105 2.06 -0.14 -10.00
N TRP A 106 1.31 0.89 -9.61
CA TRP A 106 1.87 2.02 -8.87
C TRP A 106 2.27 1.54 -7.48
N LEU A 107 3.32 2.12 -6.92
CA LEU A 107 3.68 1.91 -5.52
C LEU A 107 3.46 3.23 -4.79
N VAL A 108 2.51 3.23 -3.85
CA VAL A 108 2.19 4.41 -3.05
C VAL A 108 2.86 4.27 -1.68
N THR A 109 3.73 5.23 -1.36
CA THR A 109 4.51 5.20 -0.12
C THR A 109 4.64 6.60 0.48
N GLY A 110 4.70 6.67 1.80
CA GLY A 110 5.04 7.90 2.52
C GLY A 110 6.55 8.14 2.61
N ASN A 111 7.37 7.19 2.16
CA ASN A 111 8.83 7.23 2.28
C ASN A 111 9.53 6.96 0.96
N LYS A 112 9.29 7.81 -0.04
CA LYS A 112 9.89 7.62 -1.37
C LYS A 112 11.42 7.50 -1.32
N ARG A 113 12.06 8.16 -0.34
CA ARG A 113 13.53 8.13 -0.20
C ARG A 113 14.08 6.75 0.10
N HIS A 114 13.26 5.84 0.62
CA HIS A 114 13.68 4.47 0.91
C HIS A 114 13.69 3.57 -0.32
N TYR A 115 13.18 4.09 -1.44
CA TYR A 115 13.05 3.33 -2.69
C TYR A 115 13.93 3.90 -3.79
N PRO A 116 14.28 3.10 -4.81
CA PRO A 116 14.90 3.63 -6.02
C PRO A 116 14.01 4.69 -6.67
N GLU A 117 14.58 5.62 -7.40
CA GLU A 117 13.81 6.57 -8.18
C GLU A 117 13.16 5.86 -9.36
N GLU A 118 11.84 5.79 -9.36
CA GLU A 118 11.06 5.16 -10.40
C GLU A 118 9.78 5.97 -10.65
N PRO A 119 9.34 6.10 -11.91
CA PRO A 119 8.12 6.85 -12.21
C PRO A 119 6.87 6.30 -11.53
N PHE A 120 6.85 4.98 -11.25
CA PHE A 120 5.69 4.33 -10.65
C PHE A 120 5.66 4.43 -9.13
N ILE A 121 6.71 4.98 -8.49
CA ILE A 121 6.74 5.15 -7.04
C ILE A 121 6.35 6.58 -6.71
N VAL A 122 5.24 6.72 -6.01
CA VAL A 122 4.60 8.01 -5.77
C VAL A 122 4.16 8.15 -4.32
N SER A 123 4.03 9.40 -3.87
CA SER A 123 3.39 9.69 -2.58
C SER A 123 1.87 9.56 -2.72
N PRO A 124 1.13 9.49 -1.60
CA PRO A 124 -0.33 9.50 -1.68
C PRO A 124 -0.88 10.71 -2.44
N ARG A 125 -0.31 11.89 -2.23
CA ARG A 125 -0.74 13.10 -2.95
C ARG A 125 -0.46 13.01 -4.44
N GLU A 126 0.74 12.58 -4.81
CA GLU A 126 1.10 12.40 -6.22
C GLU A 126 0.19 11.37 -6.89
N TYR A 127 -0.12 10.29 -6.18
CA TYR A 127 -1.01 9.27 -6.70
C TYR A 127 -2.38 9.85 -7.05
N ILE A 128 -2.97 10.60 -6.14
CA ILE A 128 -4.27 11.23 -6.35
C ILE A 128 -4.22 12.19 -7.54
N GLU A 129 -3.19 13.02 -7.63
CA GLU A 129 -3.05 14.00 -8.70
C GLU A 129 -2.85 13.33 -10.06
N ARG A 130 -1.94 12.34 -10.14
CA ARG A 130 -1.58 11.70 -11.41
C ARG A 130 -2.64 10.72 -11.89
N ALA A 131 -3.35 10.09 -10.99
CA ALA A 131 -4.40 9.14 -11.34
C ALA A 131 -5.70 9.82 -11.76
N GLY A 132 -5.78 11.14 -11.71
CA GLY A 132 -6.97 11.89 -12.11
C GLY A 132 -8.13 11.73 -11.13
N LEU A 133 -7.81 11.52 -9.89
CA LEU A 133 -8.84 11.22 -8.86
C LEU A 133 -9.30 12.45 -8.08
#